data_f0ae402a548bb2893f2d971391cab61f
#
_entry.id   f0ae402a548bb2893f2d971391cab61f
#
_cell.length_a   1.000
_cell.length_b   1.000
_cell.length_c   1.000
_cell.angle_alpha   90.00
_cell.angle_beta   90.00
_cell.angle_gamma   90.00
#
_symmetry.space_group_name_H-M   'P 1'
#
loop_
_entity.id
_entity.type
_entity.pdbx_description
1 polymer ?
#
loop_
_entity_poly.entity_id
_entity_poly.type
_entity_poly.pdbx_seq_one_letter_code
_entity_poly.pdbx_strand_id
1 'polypeptide(L)'
;MLEGKVLDQFMDRFWGETRNEQLLKSGKSVVEQSSLADTSEDDLEEYELKEDGIIIQPIHKGKIEKRTWIGLVMFLAFVPLVLFILVHKFHGKHDVIISLLVLAYSMIPFFMVFEGRHPQAREIMVIAVMAALGVAGRSAFFMIGSFKPIAAIVILTGVSLGGEAGFLCACLIMMISNMFFGQGPWTPWQMFSYGMIGYLAGILFQKGILKARKIDLCIYGFLSVFLIFGGIMNPASILMAYGRITKKSLIAFYISGAPVDLVQATSTVIFLWILSRPLLEKLERVKRKYGLLQRPENKEENENDKE
;
A
#
# COMPACT_ATOMS: atom_id res chain seq x y z
N MET A 1 -15.22 -15.30 -22.24
CA MET A 1 -15.83 -14.09 -22.81
C MET A 1 -17.16 -13.69 -22.16
N LEU A 2 -17.99 -14.63 -21.69
CA LEU A 2 -19.26 -14.34 -20.99
C LEU A 2 -19.08 -13.86 -19.54
N GLU A 3 -18.08 -14.38 -18.81
CA GLU A 3 -17.82 -14.02 -17.41
C GLU A 3 -17.36 -12.54 -17.22
N GLY A 4 -16.60 -12.00 -18.16
CA GLY A 4 -16.18 -10.59 -18.12
C GLY A 4 -17.36 -9.62 -18.19
N LYS A 5 -18.33 -9.89 -19.09
CA LYS A 5 -19.51 -9.03 -19.23
C LYS A 5 -20.44 -9.05 -18.03
N VAL A 6 -20.55 -10.19 -17.34
CA VAL A 6 -21.37 -10.31 -16.13
C VAL A 6 -20.76 -9.54 -14.97
N LEU A 7 -19.43 -9.62 -14.82
CA LEU A 7 -18.70 -8.85 -13.80
C LEU A 7 -18.78 -7.35 -14.07
N ASP A 8 -18.61 -6.93 -15.32
CA ASP A 8 -18.74 -5.52 -15.72
C ASP A 8 -20.16 -5.00 -15.45
N GLN A 9 -21.21 -5.75 -15.83
CA GLN A 9 -22.59 -5.37 -15.53
C GLN A 9 -22.91 -5.32 -14.03
N PHE A 10 -22.35 -6.23 -13.23
CA PHE A 10 -22.49 -6.21 -11.78
C PHE A 10 -21.81 -4.97 -11.20
N MET A 11 -20.59 -4.70 -11.62
CA MET A 11 -19.82 -3.54 -11.17
C MET A 11 -20.50 -2.22 -11.57
N ASP A 12 -21.02 -2.11 -12.79
CA ASP A 12 -21.71 -0.92 -13.26
C ASP A 12 -23.02 -0.68 -12.49
N ARG A 13 -23.76 -1.74 -12.18
CA ARG A 13 -24.98 -1.63 -11.35
C ARG A 13 -24.67 -1.21 -9.93
N PHE A 14 -23.71 -1.86 -9.28
CA PHE A 14 -23.29 -1.55 -7.92
C PHE A 14 -22.79 -0.11 -7.78
N TRP A 15 -21.95 0.34 -8.72
CA TRP A 15 -21.44 1.71 -8.72
C TRP A 15 -22.49 2.75 -9.13
N GLY A 16 -23.44 2.38 -9.98
CA GLY A 16 -24.57 3.22 -10.38
C GLY A 16 -25.50 3.51 -9.21
N GLU A 17 -25.85 2.48 -8.43
CA GLU A 17 -26.72 2.63 -7.24
C GLU A 17 -26.08 3.54 -6.19
N THR A 18 -24.80 3.35 -5.88
CA THR A 18 -24.08 4.19 -4.91
C THR A 18 -23.95 5.66 -5.35
N ARG A 19 -23.81 5.89 -6.67
CA ARG A 19 -23.79 7.25 -7.25
C ARG A 19 -25.15 7.92 -7.11
N ASN A 20 -26.23 7.20 -7.43
CA ASN A 20 -27.60 7.71 -7.34
C ASN A 20 -27.96 8.08 -5.91
N GLU A 21 -27.56 7.28 -4.91
CA GLU A 21 -27.77 7.62 -3.49
C GLU A 21 -27.02 8.90 -3.08
N GLN A 22 -25.81 9.09 -3.56
CA GLN A 22 -25.03 10.31 -3.28
C GLN A 22 -25.63 11.55 -3.95
N LEU A 23 -26.12 11.41 -5.19
CA LEU A 23 -26.76 12.50 -5.92
C LEU A 23 -28.11 12.90 -5.28
N LEU A 24 -28.90 11.92 -4.83
CA LEU A 24 -30.13 12.18 -4.09
C LEU A 24 -29.88 12.91 -2.76
N LYS A 25 -28.82 12.55 -2.05
CA LYS A 25 -28.39 13.25 -0.81
C LYS A 25 -27.86 14.66 -1.07
N SER A 26 -27.33 14.92 -2.28
CA SER A 26 -26.78 16.22 -2.65
C SER A 26 -27.80 17.20 -3.23
N GLY A 27 -29.08 16.80 -3.43
CA GLY A 27 -30.13 17.65 -3.96
C GLY A 27 -29.93 18.14 -5.40
N LYS A 28 -29.03 17.51 -6.16
CA LYS A 28 -28.77 17.87 -7.56
C LYS A 28 -29.89 17.39 -8.47
N SER A 29 -30.31 18.26 -9.41
CA SER A 29 -31.41 17.98 -10.33
C SER A 29 -31.03 16.97 -11.41
N VAL A 30 -32.04 16.27 -11.96
CA VAL A 30 -31.89 15.26 -13.04
C VAL A 30 -31.19 15.84 -14.29
N VAL A 31 -31.29 17.13 -14.51
CA VAL A 31 -30.67 17.84 -15.67
C VAL A 31 -29.13 17.91 -15.53
N GLU A 32 -28.61 18.03 -14.29
CA GLU A 32 -27.15 17.94 -14.05
C GLU A 32 -26.61 16.52 -14.21
N GLN A 33 -27.47 15.50 -14.11
CA GLN A 33 -27.09 14.10 -14.34
C GLN A 33 -26.75 13.82 -15.80
N SER A 34 -27.42 14.46 -16.75
CA SER A 34 -27.15 14.26 -18.19
C SER A 34 -25.83 14.86 -18.64
N SER A 35 -25.40 15.96 -18.02
CA SER A 35 -24.11 16.60 -18.36
C SER A 35 -22.89 15.85 -17.81
N LEU A 36 -23.08 15.02 -16.75
CA LEU A 36 -22.03 14.21 -16.15
C LEU A 36 -21.94 12.79 -16.76
N ALA A 37 -23.00 12.35 -17.45
CA ALA A 37 -23.03 11.07 -18.14
C ALA A 37 -22.48 11.14 -19.59
N ASP A 38 -22.33 12.35 -20.12
CA ASP A 38 -21.90 12.59 -21.49
C ASP A 38 -20.38 12.94 -21.59
N THR A 39 -19.59 12.46 -20.64
CA THR A 39 -18.14 12.35 -20.84
C THR A 39 -17.98 11.16 -21.80
N SER A 40 -17.90 11.47 -23.10
CA SER A 40 -17.71 10.50 -24.16
C SER A 40 -16.42 9.69 -23.90
N GLU A 41 -16.41 8.43 -24.35
CA GLU A 41 -15.19 7.62 -24.29
C GLU A 41 -14.01 8.33 -24.97
N ASP A 42 -14.27 9.27 -25.89
CA ASP A 42 -13.28 10.09 -26.60
C ASP A 42 -12.54 11.10 -25.68
N ASP A 43 -13.19 11.61 -24.63
CA ASP A 43 -12.51 12.47 -23.62
C ASP A 43 -11.53 11.69 -22.73
N LEU A 44 -11.57 10.36 -22.79
CA LEU A 44 -10.65 9.47 -22.09
C LEU A 44 -9.38 9.15 -22.89
N GLU A 45 -9.37 9.41 -24.21
CA GLU A 45 -8.23 9.14 -25.09
C GLU A 45 -7.23 10.28 -25.20
N GLU A 46 -7.58 11.52 -24.83
CA GLU A 46 -6.70 12.68 -24.95
C GLU A 46 -5.75 12.89 -23.76
N TYR A 47 -5.22 11.80 -23.20
CA TYR A 47 -4.00 11.88 -22.41
C TYR A 47 -2.85 11.41 -23.28
N GLU A 48 -2.22 12.37 -23.97
CA GLU A 48 -0.90 12.17 -24.56
C GLU A 48 -0.01 11.42 -23.54
N LEU A 49 0.25 10.18 -23.84
CA LEU A 49 1.34 9.43 -23.25
C LEU A 49 2.63 10.14 -23.69
N LYS A 50 3.04 11.18 -22.96
CA LYS A 50 4.39 11.68 -23.12
C LYS A 50 5.33 10.53 -22.89
N GLU A 51 6.26 10.37 -23.82
CA GLU A 51 7.25 9.26 -23.83
C GLU A 51 7.95 9.02 -22.48
N ASP A 52 7.86 9.97 -21.57
CA ASP A 52 8.57 9.99 -20.29
C ASP A 52 7.77 9.62 -19.02
N GLY A 53 6.49 9.29 -19.10
CA GLY A 53 5.79 8.84 -17.89
C GLY A 53 4.28 9.09 -17.85
N ILE A 54 3.59 8.18 -17.16
CA ILE A 54 2.17 8.29 -16.87
C ILE A 54 1.95 9.44 -15.90
N ILE A 55 1.05 10.38 -16.22
CA ILE A 55 0.66 11.44 -15.29
C ILE A 55 -0.27 10.84 -14.24
N ILE A 56 0.29 10.45 -13.11
CA ILE A 56 -0.47 9.99 -11.95
C ILE A 56 -0.62 11.15 -10.99
N GLN A 57 -1.86 11.46 -10.62
CA GLN A 57 -2.13 12.44 -9.59
C GLN A 57 -2.33 11.73 -8.24
N PRO A 58 -1.63 12.15 -7.18
CA PRO A 58 -1.89 11.62 -5.85
C PRO A 58 -3.31 11.97 -5.39
N ILE A 59 -3.99 11.04 -4.72
CA ILE A 59 -5.35 11.24 -4.18
C ILE A 59 -5.41 12.46 -3.25
N HIS A 60 -4.30 12.75 -2.57
CA HIS A 60 -4.16 13.90 -1.70
C HIS A 60 -3.00 14.77 -2.16
N LYS A 61 -3.30 15.81 -2.96
CA LYS A 61 -2.36 16.89 -3.25
C LYS A 61 -2.42 17.87 -2.10
N GLY A 62 -1.54 17.74 -1.12
CA GLY A 62 -1.51 18.68 0.00
C GLY A 62 -0.38 18.40 0.98
N LYS A 63 -0.18 19.31 1.91
CA LYS A 63 0.74 19.10 3.06
C LYS A 63 0.38 17.79 3.73
N ILE A 64 1.39 16.92 3.91
CA ILE A 64 1.23 15.69 4.70
C ILE A 64 0.56 16.08 6.01
N GLU A 65 -0.61 15.52 6.29
CA GLU A 65 -1.31 15.80 7.54
C GLU A 65 -0.38 15.53 8.72
N LYS A 66 -0.47 16.35 9.75
CA LYS A 66 0.34 16.18 10.98
C LYS A 66 0.23 14.75 11.53
N ARG A 67 -0.90 14.09 11.30
CA ARG A 67 -1.15 12.69 11.71
C ARG A 67 -0.23 11.70 10.98
N THR A 68 -0.04 11.84 9.68
CA THR A 68 0.88 11.00 8.89
C THR A 68 2.34 11.22 9.31
N TRP A 69 2.70 12.46 9.67
CA TRP A 69 4.02 12.77 10.24
C TRP A 69 4.21 12.13 11.61
N ILE A 70 3.19 12.16 12.46
CA ILE A 70 3.22 11.50 13.77
C ILE A 70 3.38 9.99 13.59
N GLY A 71 2.66 9.36 12.65
CA GLY A 71 2.84 7.95 12.31
C GLY A 71 4.26 7.63 11.85
N LEU A 72 4.83 8.48 10.99
CA LEU A 72 6.21 8.33 10.50
C LEU A 72 7.25 8.47 11.62
N VAL A 73 7.11 9.48 12.48
CA VAL A 73 8.05 9.73 13.60
C VAL A 73 7.92 8.65 14.67
N MET A 74 6.69 8.28 15.04
CA MET A 74 6.47 7.15 15.95
C MET A 74 7.10 5.87 15.42
N PHE A 75 7.01 5.66 14.11
CA PHE A 75 7.58 4.49 13.49
C PHE A 75 9.12 4.51 13.44
N LEU A 76 9.71 5.57 12.85
CA LEU A 76 11.17 5.67 12.67
C LEU A 76 11.95 5.76 13.97
N ALA A 77 11.35 6.37 15.02
CA ALA A 77 12.02 6.58 16.30
C ALA A 77 11.55 5.59 17.38
N PHE A 78 10.23 5.41 17.52
CA PHE A 78 9.67 4.68 18.66
C PHE A 78 9.84 3.17 18.52
N VAL A 79 9.58 2.58 17.36
CA VAL A 79 9.68 1.12 17.17
C VAL A 79 11.10 0.61 17.30
N PRO A 80 12.12 1.19 16.62
CA PRO A 80 13.50 0.79 16.83
C PRO A 80 13.99 1.06 18.26
N LEU A 81 13.56 2.17 18.86
CA LEU A 81 13.93 2.51 20.24
C LEU A 81 13.35 1.49 21.24
N VAL A 82 12.07 1.16 21.12
CA VAL A 82 11.42 0.18 22.00
C VAL A 82 12.01 -1.21 21.79
N LEU A 83 12.25 -1.63 20.54
CA LEU A 83 12.92 -2.89 20.23
C LEU A 83 14.35 -2.90 20.81
N PHE A 84 15.08 -1.79 20.69
CA PHE A 84 16.44 -1.67 21.25
C PHE A 84 16.43 -1.77 22.78
N ILE A 85 15.50 -1.08 23.45
CA ILE A 85 15.36 -1.11 24.93
C ILE A 85 14.97 -2.51 25.38
N LEU A 86 14.02 -3.17 24.70
CA LEU A 86 13.56 -4.51 25.03
C LEU A 86 14.69 -5.54 24.88
N VAL A 87 15.42 -5.51 23.78
CA VAL A 87 16.56 -6.39 23.51
C VAL A 87 17.68 -6.17 24.52
N HIS A 88 17.86 -4.93 25.01
CA HIS A 88 18.95 -4.62 25.95
C HIS A 88 18.60 -4.91 27.42
N LYS A 89 17.33 -4.80 27.79
CA LYS A 89 16.88 -4.86 29.20
C LYS A 89 16.31 -6.21 29.62
N PHE A 90 15.76 -6.98 28.71
CA PHE A 90 15.13 -8.26 28.97
C PHE A 90 15.95 -9.39 28.31
N HIS A 91 16.49 -10.28 29.13
CA HIS A 91 17.27 -11.45 28.70
C HIS A 91 16.47 -12.71 29.05
N GLY A 92 15.57 -13.16 28.11
CA GLY A 92 14.80 -14.37 28.39
C GLY A 92 13.91 -14.85 27.25
N LYS A 93 13.28 -16.03 27.45
CA LYS A 93 12.36 -16.67 26.48
C LYS A 93 11.12 -15.84 26.11
N HIS A 94 10.82 -14.79 26.87
CA HIS A 94 9.67 -13.89 26.67
C HIS A 94 9.93 -12.79 25.64
N ASP A 95 11.18 -12.58 25.22
CA ASP A 95 11.58 -11.48 24.33
C ASP A 95 10.89 -11.54 22.96
N VAL A 96 10.65 -12.75 22.45
CA VAL A 96 9.94 -12.96 21.18
C VAL A 96 8.48 -12.50 21.28
N ILE A 97 7.78 -12.90 22.36
CA ILE A 97 6.37 -12.52 22.58
C ILE A 97 6.25 -11.02 22.77
N ILE A 98 7.14 -10.43 23.57
CA ILE A 98 7.15 -8.99 23.81
C ILE A 98 7.43 -8.23 22.51
N SER A 99 8.39 -8.68 21.71
CA SER A 99 8.69 -8.06 20.39
C SER A 99 7.52 -8.14 19.42
N LEU A 100 6.79 -9.24 19.41
CA LEU A 100 5.58 -9.41 18.61
C LEU A 100 4.43 -8.49 19.07
N LEU A 101 4.22 -8.36 20.38
CA LEU A 101 3.22 -7.47 20.94
C LEU A 101 3.54 -6.00 20.62
N VAL A 102 4.81 -5.59 20.78
CA VAL A 102 5.24 -4.23 20.44
C VAL A 102 5.04 -3.94 18.95
N LEU A 103 5.40 -4.92 18.10
CA LEU A 103 5.20 -4.77 16.66
C LEU A 103 3.72 -4.67 16.30
N ALA A 104 2.87 -5.56 16.84
CA ALA A 104 1.42 -5.49 16.62
C ALA A 104 0.85 -4.15 17.10
N TYR A 105 1.27 -3.69 18.30
CA TYR A 105 0.87 -2.39 18.82
C TYR A 105 1.33 -1.22 17.93
N SER A 106 2.52 -1.30 17.34
CA SER A 106 3.05 -0.27 16.42
C SER A 106 2.28 -0.18 15.10
N MET A 107 1.52 -1.20 14.74
CA MET A 107 0.67 -1.18 13.54
C MET A 107 -0.65 -0.44 13.75
N ILE A 108 -1.13 -0.34 15.01
CA ILE A 108 -2.40 0.31 15.34
C ILE A 108 -2.50 1.75 14.82
N PRO A 109 -1.49 2.63 14.98
CA PRO A 109 -1.57 3.99 14.48
C PRO A 109 -1.81 4.09 12.96
N PHE A 110 -1.27 3.16 12.17
CA PHE A 110 -1.49 3.15 10.72
C PHE A 110 -2.94 2.83 10.36
N PHE A 111 -3.56 1.88 11.07
CA PHE A 111 -4.98 1.58 10.89
C PHE A 111 -5.86 2.75 11.35
N MET A 112 -5.52 3.39 12.47
CA MET A 112 -6.26 4.55 12.98
C MET A 112 -6.15 5.76 12.04
N VAL A 113 -4.99 6.01 11.44
CA VAL A 113 -4.80 7.11 10.46
C VAL A 113 -5.62 6.82 9.21
N PHE A 114 -5.61 5.57 8.73
CA PHE A 114 -6.43 5.17 7.58
C PHE A 114 -7.93 5.32 7.88
N GLU A 115 -8.42 4.84 9.02
CA GLU A 115 -9.80 4.98 9.45
C GLU A 115 -10.21 6.45 9.63
N GLY A 116 -9.33 7.26 10.23
CA GLY A 116 -9.56 8.70 10.45
C GLY A 116 -9.65 9.54 9.18
N ARG A 117 -9.25 9.00 8.02
CA ARG A 117 -9.47 9.64 6.70
C ARG A 117 -10.88 9.46 6.18
N HIS A 118 -11.73 8.67 6.84
CA HIS A 118 -13.04 8.27 6.37
C HIS A 118 -12.99 7.73 4.92
N PRO A 119 -12.24 6.63 4.67
CA PRO A 119 -12.07 6.11 3.33
C PRO A 119 -13.41 5.76 2.72
N GLN A 120 -13.61 6.11 1.46
CA GLN A 120 -14.83 5.72 0.76
C GLN A 120 -14.84 4.20 0.57
N ALA A 121 -16.03 3.59 0.59
CA ALA A 121 -16.20 2.15 0.34
C ALA A 121 -15.52 1.70 -0.97
N ARG A 122 -15.50 2.58 -1.97
CA ARG A 122 -14.82 2.38 -3.25
C ARG A 122 -13.29 2.25 -3.10
N GLU A 123 -12.67 3.06 -2.25
CA GLU A 123 -11.22 2.99 -1.98
C GLU A 123 -10.87 1.65 -1.32
N ILE A 124 -11.66 1.25 -0.31
CA ILE A 124 -11.48 -0.03 0.38
C ILE A 124 -11.61 -1.20 -0.60
N MET A 125 -12.55 -1.14 -1.54
CA MET A 125 -12.73 -2.17 -2.56
C MET A 125 -11.51 -2.28 -3.49
N VAL A 126 -10.94 -1.15 -3.93
CA VAL A 126 -9.72 -1.16 -4.77
C VAL A 126 -8.54 -1.73 -4.00
N ILE A 127 -8.39 -1.38 -2.71
CA ILE A 127 -7.34 -1.96 -1.84
C ILE A 127 -7.53 -3.47 -1.70
N ALA A 128 -8.76 -3.95 -1.52
CA ALA A 128 -9.07 -5.38 -1.43
C ALA A 128 -8.72 -6.13 -2.73
N VAL A 129 -9.01 -5.54 -3.89
CA VAL A 129 -8.63 -6.10 -5.19
C VAL A 129 -7.12 -6.16 -5.35
N MET A 130 -6.39 -5.11 -4.96
CA MET A 130 -4.93 -5.09 -4.99
C MET A 130 -4.33 -6.13 -4.03
N ALA A 131 -4.93 -6.29 -2.84
CA ALA A 131 -4.53 -7.34 -1.91
C ALA A 131 -4.77 -8.74 -2.47
N ALA A 132 -5.93 -8.99 -3.08
CA ALA A 132 -6.24 -10.26 -3.74
C ALA A 132 -5.25 -10.57 -4.88
N LEU A 133 -4.88 -9.56 -5.69
CA LEU A 133 -3.85 -9.70 -6.72
C LEU A 133 -2.49 -10.06 -6.11
N GLY A 134 -2.14 -9.47 -4.96
CA GLY A 134 -0.92 -9.81 -4.22
C GLY A 134 -0.91 -11.22 -3.69
N VAL A 135 -2.03 -11.69 -3.13
CA VAL A 135 -2.20 -13.08 -2.66
C VAL A 135 -2.12 -14.06 -3.83
N ALA A 136 -2.83 -13.79 -4.93
CA ALA A 136 -2.80 -14.62 -6.13
C ALA A 136 -1.39 -14.68 -6.74
N GLY A 137 -0.71 -13.54 -6.84
CA GLY A 137 0.67 -13.46 -7.30
C GLY A 137 1.63 -14.25 -6.42
N ARG A 138 1.50 -14.15 -5.09
CA ARG A 138 2.29 -14.98 -4.17
C ARG A 138 2.04 -16.46 -4.37
N SER A 139 0.78 -16.84 -4.61
CA SER A 139 0.39 -18.25 -4.83
C SER A 139 0.95 -18.78 -6.15
N ALA A 140 0.85 -18.00 -7.22
CA ALA A 140 1.35 -18.39 -8.54
C ALA A 140 2.87 -18.64 -8.55
N PHE A 141 3.63 -17.86 -7.77
CA PHE A 141 5.09 -17.99 -7.68
C PHE A 141 5.57 -18.70 -6.40
N PHE A 142 4.68 -19.41 -5.72
CA PHE A 142 5.01 -20.08 -4.45
C PHE A 142 6.21 -21.03 -4.55
N MET A 143 6.27 -21.80 -5.63
CA MET A 143 7.34 -22.78 -5.87
C MET A 143 8.70 -22.16 -6.19
N ILE A 144 8.76 -20.86 -6.48
CA ILE A 144 10.00 -20.19 -6.89
C ILE A 144 10.67 -19.45 -5.70
N GLY A 145 10.44 -19.91 -4.49
CA GLY A 145 11.08 -19.36 -3.29
C GLY A 145 10.77 -17.88 -3.05
N SER A 146 11.79 -17.02 -3.03
CA SER A 146 11.64 -15.57 -2.74
C SER A 146 11.24 -14.73 -3.94
N PHE A 147 11.03 -15.33 -5.11
CA PHE A 147 10.61 -14.64 -6.33
C PHE A 147 9.08 -14.43 -6.32
N LYS A 148 8.62 -13.24 -5.89
CA LYS A 148 7.19 -12.95 -5.68
C LYS A 148 6.87 -11.47 -6.00
N PRO A 149 5.66 -11.16 -6.53
CA PRO A 149 5.27 -9.79 -6.92
C PRO A 149 4.81 -8.90 -5.75
N ILE A 150 4.86 -9.37 -4.51
CA ILE A 150 4.22 -8.72 -3.35
C ILE A 150 4.67 -7.26 -3.20
N ALA A 151 5.98 -7.03 -3.11
CA ALA A 151 6.52 -5.68 -2.91
C ALA A 151 6.14 -4.75 -4.07
N ALA A 152 6.15 -5.26 -5.32
CA ALA A 152 5.74 -4.48 -6.48
C ALA A 152 4.29 -4.01 -6.37
N ILE A 153 3.37 -4.91 -6.01
CA ILE A 153 1.94 -4.59 -5.85
C ILE A 153 1.72 -3.59 -4.72
N VAL A 154 2.40 -3.78 -3.60
CA VAL A 154 2.33 -2.89 -2.43
C VAL A 154 2.87 -1.49 -2.75
N ILE A 155 3.99 -1.39 -3.47
CA ILE A 155 4.55 -0.10 -3.95
C ILE A 155 3.56 0.61 -4.87
N LEU A 156 3.00 -0.09 -5.86
CA LEU A 156 2.05 0.48 -6.81
C LEU A 156 0.75 0.93 -6.12
N THR A 157 0.29 0.19 -5.10
CA THR A 157 -0.84 0.60 -4.27
C THR A 157 -0.51 1.87 -3.50
N GLY A 158 0.66 1.94 -2.86
CA GLY A 158 1.09 3.12 -2.11
C GLY A 158 1.23 4.36 -2.98
N VAL A 159 1.81 4.24 -4.17
CA VAL A 159 1.93 5.33 -5.14
C VAL A 159 0.57 5.80 -5.64
N SER A 160 -0.35 4.88 -5.92
CA SER A 160 -1.64 5.22 -6.52
C SER A 160 -2.68 5.70 -5.51
N LEU A 161 -2.79 5.04 -4.35
CA LEU A 161 -3.86 5.27 -3.35
C LEU A 161 -3.36 5.98 -2.08
N GLY A 162 -2.05 6.18 -1.96
CA GLY A 162 -1.43 6.78 -0.77
C GLY A 162 -0.75 5.77 0.14
N GLY A 163 0.11 6.29 1.03
CA GLY A 163 0.97 5.45 1.86
C GLY A 163 0.19 4.52 2.79
N GLU A 164 -0.85 5.03 3.43
CA GLU A 164 -1.70 4.27 4.35
C GLU A 164 -2.41 3.11 3.65
N ALA A 165 -2.90 3.34 2.42
CA ALA A 165 -3.51 2.30 1.58
C ALA A 165 -2.47 1.23 1.19
N GLY A 166 -1.24 1.62 0.87
CA GLY A 166 -0.13 0.71 0.61
C GLY A 166 0.20 -0.15 1.84
N PHE A 167 0.23 0.45 3.03
CA PHE A 167 0.44 -0.27 4.29
C PHE A 167 -0.66 -1.30 4.54
N LEU A 168 -1.93 -0.88 4.45
CA LEU A 168 -3.09 -1.75 4.65
C LEU A 168 -3.10 -2.90 3.65
N CYS A 169 -2.84 -2.61 2.37
CA CYS A 169 -2.75 -3.63 1.32
C CYS A 169 -1.70 -4.71 1.66
N ALA A 170 -0.51 -4.30 2.12
CA ALA A 170 0.54 -5.23 2.54
C ALA A 170 0.11 -6.11 3.71
N CYS A 171 -0.53 -5.51 4.72
CA CYS A 171 -1.06 -6.24 5.87
C CYS A 171 -2.06 -7.31 5.44
N LEU A 172 -3.00 -6.95 4.56
CA LEU A 172 -4.01 -7.88 4.03
C LEU A 172 -3.35 -9.00 3.21
N ILE A 173 -2.40 -8.67 2.33
CA ILE A 173 -1.67 -9.69 1.55
C ILE A 173 -0.98 -10.68 2.48
N MET A 174 -0.24 -10.20 3.50
CA MET A 174 0.50 -11.08 4.39
C MET A 174 -0.43 -11.90 5.28
N MET A 175 -1.44 -11.29 5.86
CA MET A 175 -2.40 -11.97 6.73
C MET A 175 -3.13 -13.08 5.98
N ILE A 176 -3.72 -12.76 4.84
CA ILE A 176 -4.50 -13.72 4.05
C ILE A 176 -3.60 -14.81 3.46
N SER A 177 -2.49 -14.45 2.83
CA SER A 177 -1.63 -15.43 2.19
C SER A 177 -0.94 -16.37 3.19
N ASN A 178 -0.60 -15.90 4.39
CA ASN A 178 -0.04 -16.77 5.42
C ASN A 178 -1.06 -17.76 5.99
N MET A 179 -2.38 -17.52 5.86
CA MET A 179 -3.39 -18.52 6.18
C MET A 179 -3.26 -19.77 5.28
N PHE A 180 -2.82 -19.59 4.02
CA PHE A 180 -2.61 -20.70 3.09
C PHE A 180 -1.20 -21.28 3.13
N PHE A 181 -0.19 -20.44 3.37
CA PHE A 181 1.23 -20.83 3.31
C PHE A 181 1.89 -21.02 4.67
N GLY A 182 1.15 -20.87 5.74
CA GLY A 182 1.57 -21.06 7.12
C GLY A 182 1.69 -19.75 7.89
N GLN A 183 0.93 -19.67 8.98
CA GLN A 183 1.00 -18.60 9.98
C GLN A 183 2.11 -18.90 10.99
N GLY A 184 2.74 -17.85 11.47
CA GLY A 184 3.76 -17.96 12.50
C GLY A 184 4.19 -16.61 13.06
N PRO A 185 5.15 -16.60 14.00
CA PRO A 185 5.64 -15.38 14.63
C PRO A 185 6.30 -14.41 13.63
N TRP A 186 6.61 -14.85 12.42
CA TRP A 186 7.10 -14.00 11.32
C TRP A 186 6.01 -13.14 10.68
N THR A 187 4.72 -13.50 10.80
CA THR A 187 3.63 -12.82 10.10
C THR A 187 3.55 -11.34 10.44
N PRO A 188 3.53 -10.87 11.71
CA PRO A 188 3.51 -9.46 12.03
C PRO A 188 4.74 -8.70 11.48
N TRP A 189 5.92 -9.33 11.50
CA TRP A 189 7.14 -8.74 10.94
C TRP A 189 7.05 -8.55 9.42
N GLN A 190 6.48 -9.52 8.71
CA GLN A 190 6.24 -9.42 7.27
C GLN A 190 5.20 -8.34 6.95
N MET A 191 4.06 -8.30 7.67
CA MET A 191 3.04 -7.27 7.51
C MET A 191 3.64 -5.88 7.64
N PHE A 192 4.43 -5.69 8.67
CA PHE A 192 5.08 -4.44 8.97
C PHE A 192 6.16 -4.07 7.93
N SER A 193 7.04 -4.99 7.55
CA SER A 193 8.11 -4.73 6.59
C SER A 193 7.58 -4.35 5.22
N TYR A 194 6.63 -5.12 4.69
CA TYR A 194 5.96 -4.78 3.42
C TYR A 194 5.07 -3.55 3.54
N GLY A 195 4.40 -3.39 4.69
CA GLY A 195 3.60 -2.20 4.98
C GLY A 195 4.44 -0.92 4.88
N MET A 196 5.63 -0.95 5.45
CA MET A 196 6.56 0.19 5.38
C MET A 196 7.05 0.48 3.96
N ILE A 197 7.29 -0.53 3.17
CA ILE A 197 7.65 -0.33 1.76
C ILE A 197 6.54 0.42 1.02
N GLY A 198 5.27 0.00 1.19
CA GLY A 198 4.13 0.68 0.58
C GLY A 198 3.88 2.07 1.13
N TYR A 199 3.99 2.23 2.45
CA TYR A 199 3.80 3.51 3.13
C TYR A 199 4.79 4.57 2.66
N LEU A 200 6.07 4.22 2.66
CA LEU A 200 7.12 5.12 2.20
C LEU A 200 7.03 5.42 0.70
N ALA A 201 6.64 4.43 -0.13
CA ALA A 201 6.39 4.67 -1.55
C ALA A 201 5.35 5.78 -1.76
N GLY A 202 4.23 5.71 -1.04
CA GLY A 202 3.17 6.73 -1.12
C GLY A 202 3.63 8.10 -0.64
N ILE A 203 4.33 8.17 0.50
CA ILE A 203 4.85 9.44 1.04
C ILE A 203 5.88 10.07 0.09
N LEU A 204 6.84 9.30 -0.40
CA LEU A 204 7.87 9.80 -1.31
C LEU A 204 7.26 10.26 -2.63
N PHE A 205 6.21 9.58 -3.11
CA PHE A 205 5.47 10.01 -4.28
C PHE A 205 4.71 11.32 -4.02
N GLN A 206 4.01 11.45 -2.90
CA GLN A 206 3.31 12.69 -2.52
C GLN A 206 4.25 13.88 -2.37
N LYS A 207 5.48 13.65 -1.90
CA LYS A 207 6.52 14.68 -1.80
C LYS A 207 7.20 14.99 -3.13
N GLY A 208 6.89 14.27 -4.20
CA GLY A 208 7.52 14.44 -5.51
C GLY A 208 8.96 13.92 -5.61
N ILE A 209 9.46 13.22 -4.56
CA ILE A 209 10.80 12.61 -4.54
C ILE A 209 10.80 11.36 -5.42
N LEU A 210 9.79 10.50 -5.26
CA LEU A 210 9.59 9.33 -6.10
C LEU A 210 8.67 9.72 -7.26
N LYS A 211 9.11 9.44 -8.48
CA LYS A 211 8.28 9.65 -9.68
C LYS A 211 7.68 8.33 -10.14
N ALA A 212 6.51 8.39 -10.78
CA ALA A 212 5.85 7.21 -11.34
C ALA A 212 6.50 6.69 -12.63
N ARG A 213 7.80 6.92 -12.81
CA ARG A 213 8.59 6.39 -13.91
C ARG A 213 9.05 4.97 -13.59
N LYS A 214 9.10 4.09 -14.60
CA LYS A 214 9.53 2.70 -14.41
C LYS A 214 10.86 2.60 -13.69
N ILE A 215 11.85 3.40 -14.10
CA ILE A 215 13.21 3.36 -13.53
C ILE A 215 13.20 3.78 -12.06
N ASP A 216 12.54 4.89 -11.72
CA ASP A 216 12.48 5.41 -10.34
C ASP A 216 11.80 4.39 -9.41
N LEU A 217 10.70 3.77 -9.88
CA LEU A 217 10.00 2.72 -9.15
C LEU A 217 10.87 1.46 -8.98
N CYS A 218 11.61 1.07 -10.00
CA CYS A 218 12.53 -0.08 -9.92
C CYS A 218 13.68 0.17 -8.94
N ILE A 219 14.29 1.36 -8.97
CA ILE A 219 15.35 1.74 -8.03
C ILE A 219 14.80 1.74 -6.61
N TYR A 220 13.64 2.38 -6.40
CA TYR A 220 12.97 2.38 -5.10
C TYR A 220 12.63 0.96 -4.64
N GLY A 221 12.07 0.15 -5.51
CA GLY A 221 11.69 -1.23 -5.22
C GLY A 221 12.88 -2.08 -4.79
N PHE A 222 14.01 -1.99 -5.50
CA PHE A 222 15.23 -2.69 -5.15
C PHE A 222 15.76 -2.24 -3.78
N LEU A 223 15.95 -0.94 -3.60
CA LEU A 223 16.49 -0.39 -2.36
C LEU A 223 15.58 -0.65 -1.16
N SER A 224 14.27 -0.47 -1.32
CA SER A 224 13.32 -0.66 -0.22
C SER A 224 13.24 -2.12 0.22
N VAL A 225 13.25 -3.08 -0.70
CA VAL A 225 13.26 -4.50 -0.34
C VAL A 225 14.57 -4.88 0.33
N PHE A 226 15.71 -4.49 -0.25
CA PHE A 226 17.00 -4.85 0.30
C PHE A 226 17.26 -4.19 1.68
N LEU A 227 16.94 -2.89 1.82
CA LEU A 227 17.24 -2.15 3.06
C LEU A 227 16.13 -2.26 4.10
N ILE A 228 14.85 -2.12 3.71
CA ILE A 228 13.73 -2.10 4.66
C ILE A 228 13.31 -3.52 5.00
N PHE A 229 13.00 -4.35 4.00
CA PHE A 229 12.59 -5.72 4.27
C PHE A 229 13.73 -6.52 4.89
N GLY A 230 14.90 -6.55 4.27
CA GLY A 230 16.08 -7.23 4.80
C GLY A 230 16.50 -6.66 6.16
N GLY A 231 16.46 -5.31 6.31
CA GLY A 231 16.80 -4.62 7.55
C GLY A 231 15.90 -5.00 8.72
N ILE A 232 14.63 -5.30 8.49
CA ILE A 232 13.67 -5.69 9.52
C ILE A 232 13.62 -7.21 9.71
N MET A 233 13.57 -7.98 8.62
CA MET A 233 13.36 -9.42 8.68
C MET A 233 14.59 -10.18 9.16
N ASN A 234 15.82 -9.73 8.86
CA ASN A 234 17.02 -10.41 9.34
C ASN A 234 17.14 -10.34 10.89
N PRO A 235 17.03 -9.18 11.55
CA PRO A 235 16.96 -9.11 13.02
C PRO A 235 15.77 -9.88 13.61
N ALA A 236 14.59 -9.81 12.96
CA ALA A 236 13.43 -10.56 13.40
C ALA A 236 13.68 -12.09 13.38
N SER A 237 14.34 -12.58 12.34
CA SER A 237 14.72 -13.99 12.21
C SER A 237 15.68 -14.43 13.31
N ILE A 238 16.63 -13.56 13.70
CA ILE A 238 17.54 -13.82 14.83
C ILE A 238 16.75 -13.92 16.14
N LEU A 239 15.82 -12.99 16.37
CA LEU A 239 14.99 -13.02 17.57
C LEU A 239 14.15 -14.29 17.65
N MET A 240 13.55 -14.70 16.54
CA MET A 240 12.75 -15.93 16.48
C MET A 240 13.58 -17.19 16.66
N ALA A 241 14.83 -17.22 16.15
CA ALA A 241 15.70 -18.39 16.22
C ALA A 241 16.43 -18.53 17.56
N TYR A 242 16.93 -17.42 18.11
CA TYR A 242 17.84 -17.45 19.27
C TYR A 242 17.32 -16.66 20.49
N GLY A 243 16.21 -15.94 20.38
CA GLY A 243 15.65 -15.10 21.44
C GLY A 243 16.50 -13.87 21.80
N ARG A 244 17.68 -13.68 21.21
CA ARG A 244 18.58 -12.56 21.48
C ARG A 244 19.41 -12.18 20.27
N ILE A 245 19.68 -10.89 20.11
CA ILE A 245 20.53 -10.37 19.05
C ILE A 245 21.95 -10.17 19.58
N THR A 246 22.94 -10.75 18.89
CA THR A 246 24.36 -10.52 19.13
C THR A 246 25.02 -9.98 17.87
N LYS A 247 26.16 -9.27 18.01
CA LYS A 247 26.90 -8.78 16.83
C LYS A 247 27.29 -9.91 15.87
N LYS A 248 27.67 -11.08 16.41
CA LYS A 248 28.03 -12.27 15.61
C LYS A 248 26.82 -12.82 14.87
N SER A 249 25.66 -12.97 15.52
CA SER A 249 24.43 -13.44 14.87
C SER A 249 23.93 -12.43 13.83
N LEU A 250 24.03 -11.12 14.12
CA LEU A 250 23.64 -10.09 13.18
C LEU A 250 24.41 -10.19 11.86
N ILE A 251 25.74 -10.22 11.94
CA ILE A 251 26.60 -10.34 10.75
C ILE A 251 26.31 -11.65 10.00
N ALA A 252 26.20 -12.77 10.72
CA ALA A 252 25.93 -14.08 10.12
C ALA A 252 24.60 -14.11 9.36
N PHE A 253 23.52 -13.55 9.94
CA PHE A 253 22.19 -13.52 9.31
C PHE A 253 22.13 -12.57 8.11
N TYR A 254 22.79 -11.41 8.18
CA TYR A 254 22.86 -10.51 7.01
C TYR A 254 23.65 -11.14 5.87
N ILE A 255 24.76 -11.82 6.13
CA ILE A 255 25.53 -12.49 5.09
C ILE A 255 24.74 -13.66 4.50
N SER A 256 24.13 -14.50 5.33
CA SER A 256 23.33 -15.66 4.85
C SER A 256 22.00 -15.24 4.23
N GLY A 257 21.39 -14.15 4.67
CA GLY A 257 20.14 -13.61 4.16
C GLY A 257 20.30 -12.80 2.87
N ALA A 258 21.47 -12.19 2.65
CA ALA A 258 21.71 -11.33 1.50
C ALA A 258 21.37 -11.96 0.13
N PRO A 259 21.68 -13.23 -0.17
CA PRO A 259 21.26 -13.85 -1.43
C PRO A 259 19.75 -13.91 -1.58
N VAL A 260 19.02 -14.21 -0.50
CA VAL A 260 17.56 -14.29 -0.48
C VAL A 260 16.94 -12.91 -0.67
N ASP A 261 17.47 -11.90 0.04
CA ASP A 261 17.06 -10.51 -0.07
C ASP A 261 17.34 -9.97 -1.49
N LEU A 262 18.46 -10.36 -2.11
CA LEU A 262 18.80 -9.99 -3.47
C LEU A 262 17.85 -10.60 -4.50
N VAL A 263 17.49 -11.87 -4.37
CA VAL A 263 16.48 -12.51 -5.24
C VAL A 263 15.15 -11.80 -5.11
N GLN A 264 14.73 -11.45 -3.90
CA GLN A 264 13.48 -10.76 -3.65
C GLN A 264 13.49 -9.33 -4.20
N ALA A 265 14.60 -8.59 -4.03
CA ALA A 265 14.77 -7.25 -4.58
C ALA A 265 14.75 -7.29 -6.13
N THR A 266 15.46 -8.23 -6.73
CA THR A 266 15.48 -8.43 -8.19
C THR A 266 14.09 -8.81 -8.72
N SER A 267 13.40 -9.73 -8.04
CA SER A 267 12.01 -10.08 -8.33
C SER A 267 11.12 -8.84 -8.35
N THR A 268 11.26 -7.98 -7.34
CA THR A 268 10.48 -6.73 -7.25
C THR A 268 10.74 -5.82 -8.44
N VAL A 269 11.99 -5.68 -8.86
CA VAL A 269 12.36 -4.89 -10.06
C VAL A 269 11.69 -5.46 -11.31
N ILE A 270 11.73 -6.77 -11.51
CA ILE A 270 11.13 -7.43 -12.68
C ILE A 270 9.61 -7.18 -12.70
N PHE A 271 8.94 -7.40 -11.57
CA PHE A 271 7.50 -7.18 -11.50
C PHE A 271 7.11 -5.70 -11.61
N LEU A 272 7.89 -4.77 -11.06
CA LEU A 272 7.66 -3.34 -11.26
C LEU A 272 7.85 -2.95 -12.73
N TRP A 273 8.87 -3.48 -13.39
CA TRP A 273 9.11 -3.21 -14.81
C TRP A 273 7.95 -3.64 -15.70
N ILE A 274 7.36 -4.79 -15.39
CA ILE A 274 6.24 -5.37 -16.16
C ILE A 274 4.91 -4.72 -15.76
N LEU A 275 4.63 -4.62 -14.44
CA LEU A 275 3.29 -4.29 -13.93
C LEU A 275 3.07 -2.79 -13.72
N SER A 276 4.12 -1.97 -13.58
CA SER A 276 3.95 -0.56 -13.20
C SER A 276 3.02 0.18 -14.17
N ARG A 277 3.32 0.14 -15.46
CA ARG A 277 2.52 0.87 -16.45
C ARG A 277 1.08 0.38 -16.54
N PRO A 278 0.80 -0.92 -16.83
CA PRO A 278 -0.57 -1.37 -17.01
C PRO A 278 -1.41 -1.26 -15.73
N LEU A 279 -0.79 -1.44 -14.56
CA LEU A 279 -1.53 -1.38 -13.30
C LEU A 279 -1.82 0.05 -12.88
N LEU A 280 -0.85 0.96 -13.01
CA LEU A 280 -1.05 2.37 -12.69
C LEU A 280 -2.06 3.03 -13.64
N GLU A 281 -2.04 2.73 -14.95
CA GLU A 281 -3.05 3.21 -15.90
C GLU A 281 -4.47 2.77 -15.52
N LYS A 282 -4.63 1.48 -15.15
CA LYS A 282 -5.93 0.97 -14.71
C LYS A 282 -6.38 1.60 -13.39
N LEU A 283 -5.48 1.74 -12.42
CA LEU A 283 -5.80 2.37 -11.15
C LEU A 283 -6.17 3.84 -11.34
N GLU A 284 -5.47 4.57 -12.20
CA GLU A 284 -5.80 5.96 -12.49
C GLU A 284 -7.16 6.10 -13.18
N ARG A 285 -7.47 5.21 -14.13
CA ARG A 285 -8.80 5.15 -14.77
C ARG A 285 -9.90 4.88 -13.73
N VAL A 286 -9.68 3.92 -12.83
CA VAL A 286 -10.61 3.63 -11.73
C VAL A 286 -10.80 4.83 -10.82
N LYS A 287 -9.71 5.53 -10.44
CA LYS A 287 -9.78 6.74 -9.62
C LYS A 287 -10.62 7.84 -10.25
N ARG A 288 -10.48 8.04 -11.56
CA ARG A 288 -11.25 9.05 -12.32
C ARG A 288 -12.71 8.63 -12.48
N LYS A 289 -12.96 7.41 -12.98
CA LYS A 289 -14.31 6.90 -13.23
C LYS A 289 -15.17 6.93 -11.96
N TYR A 290 -14.58 6.67 -10.79
CA TYR A 290 -15.32 6.56 -9.54
C TYR A 290 -15.11 7.74 -8.57
N GLY A 291 -14.49 8.82 -9.02
CA GLY A 291 -14.36 10.04 -8.23
C GLY A 291 -13.52 9.92 -6.95
N LEU A 292 -12.56 8.95 -6.91
CA LEU A 292 -11.69 8.76 -5.74
C LEU A 292 -10.74 9.92 -5.48
N LEU A 293 -10.61 10.85 -6.43
CA LEU A 293 -9.80 12.07 -6.34
C LEU A 293 -10.55 13.26 -5.74
N GLN A 294 -11.88 13.19 -5.71
CA GLN A 294 -12.69 14.30 -5.20
C GLN A 294 -12.88 14.13 -3.70
N ARG A 295 -12.27 15.01 -2.91
CA ARG A 295 -12.74 15.26 -1.55
C ARG A 295 -14.18 15.76 -1.67
N PRO A 296 -15.13 15.32 -0.81
CA PRO A 296 -16.36 16.09 -0.62
C PRO A 296 -15.89 17.50 -0.18
N GLU A 297 -16.06 18.50 -1.05
CA GLU A 297 -15.85 19.90 -0.70
C GLU A 297 -16.65 20.17 0.57
N ASN A 298 -15.98 20.75 1.56
CA ASN A 298 -16.63 21.21 2.77
C ASN A 298 -17.75 22.16 2.37
N LYS A 299 -18.99 21.71 2.50
CA LYS A 299 -20.20 22.55 2.29
C LYS A 299 -20.29 23.71 3.28
N GLU A 300 -19.38 23.76 4.28
CA GLU A 300 -19.39 24.77 5.33
C GLU A 300 -18.73 26.13 4.91
N GLU A 301 -17.93 26.17 3.85
CA GLU A 301 -17.33 27.45 3.39
C GLU A 301 -18.27 28.26 2.48
N ASN A 302 -19.28 27.63 1.85
CA ASN A 302 -20.19 28.33 0.95
C ASN A 302 -21.47 28.89 1.61
N GLU A 303 -21.73 28.62 2.88
CA GLU A 303 -22.85 29.23 3.61
C GLU A 303 -22.48 30.57 4.26
N ASN A 304 -21.20 30.78 4.57
CA ASN A 304 -20.73 32.01 5.20
C ASN A 304 -20.47 33.18 4.21
N ASP A 305 -20.44 32.91 2.89
CA ASP A 305 -20.33 33.96 1.88
C ASP A 305 -21.70 34.45 1.35
N LYS A 306 -22.81 34.05 1.98
CA LYS A 306 -24.17 34.45 1.60
C LYS A 306 -24.96 35.16 2.71
N GLU A 307 -24.33 35.48 3.83
CA GLU A 307 -24.81 36.42 4.82
C GLU A 307 -23.97 37.73 4.74
#